data_95a46af8e58fd921194d4b364cd79953
#
_entry.id   95a46af8e58fd921194d4b364cd79953
#
_cell.length_a   1.000
_cell.length_b   1.000
_cell.length_c   1.000
_cell.angle_alpha   90.00
_cell.angle_beta   90.00
_cell.angle_gamma   90.00
#
_symmetry.space_group_name_H-M   'P 1'
#
loop_
_entity.id
_entity.type
_entity.pdbx_description
1 polymer ?
#
loop_
_entity_poly.entity_id
_entity_poly.type
_entity_poly.pdbx_seq_one_letter_code
_entity_poly.pdbx_strand_id
1 'polypeptide(L)'
;MNGNAVRPHAQVYPRFYLDMADEMGICVLNETANWASDGGPKLDSEHFWKESKEHLKRFVLRDRNHASVFGWSISNENKPVILHVYNRPELIPAQQKAWEEWRDIVRLYDPTRPWISSDGEDDGNGILPVTVGHYGDTNSMKNWISIGKPWGIGEHSMAYYGTPEQVSKYNGERAYESQEGRMEGLANECYNLIANQRRLGASYSTVFNMAWYALKPLPLGKKDCSTAPSVNEDGIFFSEYREGIPGVQPERVGPYSTTFNPGYDPTLPLYQEWPMYSALRAANAPGEPTWSPYAVIDKTQYEAIKSAGMIENYKEVVFIGNPTGKIKQ
;
A
#
# COMPACT_ATOMS: atom_id res chain seq x y z
N MET A 1 -12.77 -5.87 -4.09
CA MET A 1 -11.35 -5.86 -4.50
C MET A 1 -10.77 -7.25 -4.79
N ASN A 2 -11.54 -8.31 -4.62
CA ASN A 2 -11.06 -9.70 -4.73
C ASN A 2 -9.86 -10.03 -3.80
N GLY A 3 -9.67 -9.26 -2.75
CA GLY A 3 -8.71 -9.57 -1.70
C GLY A 3 -9.27 -10.64 -0.75
N ASN A 4 -8.41 -11.52 -0.28
CA ASN A 4 -8.76 -12.60 0.65
C ASN A 4 -7.98 -12.52 1.96
N ALA A 5 -7.11 -11.53 2.10
CA ALA A 5 -6.30 -11.33 3.29
C ALA A 5 -6.18 -9.84 3.63
N VAL A 6 -5.94 -9.57 4.90
CA VAL A 6 -5.61 -8.24 5.42
C VAL A 6 -4.36 -8.30 6.29
N ARG A 7 -3.60 -7.21 6.31
CA ARG A 7 -2.50 -6.97 7.24
C ARG A 7 -2.81 -5.68 8.02
N PRO A 8 -2.98 -5.73 9.34
CA PRO A 8 -3.01 -4.53 10.16
C PRO A 8 -1.64 -3.84 10.10
N HIS A 9 -1.61 -2.56 9.75
CA HIS A 9 -0.35 -1.83 9.68
C HIS A 9 0.10 -1.40 11.07
N ALA A 10 1.18 -2.01 11.57
CA ALA A 10 1.85 -1.68 12.82
C ALA A 10 0.89 -1.53 14.02
N GLN A 11 -0.18 -2.31 14.06
CA GLN A 11 -1.15 -2.24 15.14
C GLN A 11 -1.81 -3.59 15.43
N VAL A 12 -2.24 -3.74 16.65
CA VAL A 12 -3.00 -4.89 17.09
C VAL A 12 -4.48 -4.61 16.91
N TYR A 13 -5.16 -5.39 16.07
CA TYR A 13 -6.61 -5.24 15.90
C TYR A 13 -7.38 -5.57 17.19
N PRO A 14 -8.47 -4.84 17.49
CA PRO A 14 -9.46 -5.27 18.46
C PRO A 14 -9.96 -6.69 18.13
N ARG A 15 -10.23 -7.50 19.14
CA ARG A 15 -10.60 -8.92 18.94
C ARG A 15 -11.81 -9.10 18.03
N PHE A 16 -12.80 -8.21 18.12
CA PHE A 16 -14.00 -8.32 17.30
C PHE A 16 -13.70 -8.30 15.77
N TYR A 17 -12.61 -7.66 15.32
CA TYR A 17 -12.19 -7.75 13.91
C TYR A 17 -11.72 -9.16 13.54
N LEU A 18 -11.04 -9.83 14.47
CA LEU A 18 -10.61 -11.21 14.26
C LEU A 18 -11.80 -12.17 14.31
N ASP A 19 -12.73 -11.95 15.24
CA ASP A 19 -14.00 -12.70 15.29
C ASP A 19 -14.77 -12.57 13.96
N MET A 20 -14.89 -11.35 13.43
CA MET A 20 -15.51 -11.12 12.12
C MET A 20 -14.72 -11.77 10.98
N ALA A 21 -13.40 -11.72 11.01
CA ALA A 21 -12.56 -12.34 9.99
C ALA A 21 -12.71 -13.86 10.01
N ASP A 22 -12.81 -14.47 11.19
CA ASP A 22 -13.11 -15.90 11.36
C ASP A 22 -14.45 -16.27 10.72
N GLU A 23 -15.50 -15.49 10.97
CA GLU A 23 -16.84 -15.71 10.41
C GLU A 23 -16.88 -15.50 8.88
N MET A 24 -16.15 -14.51 8.38
CA MET A 24 -16.14 -14.15 6.95
C MET A 24 -15.15 -14.98 6.12
N GLY A 25 -14.28 -15.74 6.74
CA GLY A 25 -13.21 -16.46 6.04
C GLY A 25 -12.13 -15.55 5.45
N ILE A 26 -11.86 -14.40 6.07
CA ILE A 26 -10.80 -13.48 5.67
C ILE A 26 -9.52 -13.83 6.43
N CYS A 27 -8.44 -14.10 5.70
CA CYS A 27 -7.15 -14.37 6.31
C CYS A 27 -6.54 -13.09 6.90
N VAL A 28 -5.89 -13.21 8.05
CA VAL A 28 -5.20 -12.09 8.71
C VAL A 28 -3.73 -12.44 8.88
N LEU A 29 -2.85 -11.67 8.25
CA LEU A 29 -1.44 -11.61 8.62
C LEU A 29 -1.33 -10.67 9.80
N ASN A 30 -1.43 -11.23 11.01
CA ASN A 30 -1.60 -10.43 12.22
C ASN A 30 -0.27 -9.75 12.61
N GLU A 31 -0.28 -8.43 12.75
CA GLU A 31 0.94 -7.64 12.95
C GLU A 31 0.99 -6.98 14.33
N THR A 32 2.18 -6.99 14.91
CA THR A 32 2.45 -6.33 16.19
C THR A 32 2.51 -4.82 16.03
N ALA A 33 2.48 -4.11 17.17
CA ALA A 33 2.77 -2.68 17.21
C ALA A 33 4.29 -2.38 17.29
N ASN A 34 5.14 -3.33 16.93
CA ASN A 34 6.60 -3.14 16.90
C ASN A 34 7.00 -2.38 15.62
N TRP A 35 6.78 -1.11 15.66
CA TRP A 35 7.13 -0.16 14.60
C TRP A 35 7.76 1.08 15.22
N ALA A 36 8.85 1.51 14.64
CA ALA A 36 9.49 2.76 15.01
C ALA A 36 9.51 3.69 13.80
N SER A 37 9.07 4.90 14.02
CA SER A 37 9.19 6.00 13.06
C SER A 37 9.70 7.23 13.80
N ASP A 38 9.88 8.34 13.09
CA ASP A 38 10.23 9.60 13.73
C ASP A 38 9.18 9.94 14.81
N GLY A 39 9.62 10.10 16.04
CA GLY A 39 8.75 10.28 17.20
C GLY A 39 8.14 8.98 17.77
N GLY A 40 8.37 7.83 17.18
CA GLY A 40 7.92 6.51 17.67
C GLY A 40 8.84 5.90 18.75
N PRO A 41 8.69 4.60 19.04
CA PRO A 41 9.52 3.88 19.99
C PRO A 41 11.01 4.04 19.67
N LYS A 42 11.81 4.19 20.73
CA LYS A 42 13.26 4.41 20.59
C LYS A 42 14.00 3.08 20.46
N LEU A 43 14.48 2.78 19.26
CA LEU A 43 15.22 1.56 18.95
C LEU A 43 16.62 1.49 19.62
N ASP A 44 17.08 2.54 20.23
CA ASP A 44 18.31 2.57 21.03
C ASP A 44 18.08 2.34 22.54
N SER A 45 16.85 2.02 22.94
CA SER A 45 16.46 1.82 24.32
C SER A 45 16.34 0.33 24.64
N GLU A 46 17.07 -0.14 25.63
CA GLU A 46 16.90 -1.51 26.17
C GLU A 46 15.48 -1.77 26.68
N HIS A 47 14.83 -0.74 27.18
CA HIS A 47 13.45 -0.82 27.62
C HIS A 47 12.50 -1.15 26.44
N PHE A 48 12.69 -0.52 25.29
CA PHE A 48 11.91 -0.86 24.07
C PHE A 48 12.06 -2.35 23.72
N TRP A 49 13.28 -2.87 23.66
CA TRP A 49 13.53 -4.26 23.30
C TRP A 49 12.94 -5.25 24.32
N LYS A 50 12.95 -4.90 25.59
CA LYS A 50 12.31 -5.70 26.63
C LYS A 50 10.78 -5.71 26.49
N GLU A 51 10.18 -4.55 26.35
CA GLU A 51 8.72 -4.42 26.26
C GLU A 51 8.17 -4.99 24.94
N SER A 52 8.91 -4.90 23.85
CA SER A 52 8.52 -5.51 22.57
C SER A 52 8.38 -7.03 22.66
N LYS A 53 9.24 -7.70 23.43
CA LYS A 53 9.14 -9.15 23.67
C LYS A 53 7.89 -9.50 24.47
N GLU A 54 7.61 -8.77 25.53
CA GLU A 54 6.42 -9.02 26.35
C GLU A 54 5.13 -8.67 25.60
N HIS A 55 5.18 -7.61 24.77
CA HIS A 55 4.09 -7.28 23.87
C HIS A 55 3.81 -8.42 22.88
N LEU A 56 4.84 -8.93 22.20
CA LEU A 56 4.71 -10.02 21.23
C LEU A 56 4.15 -11.30 21.88
N LYS A 57 4.64 -11.66 23.07
CA LYS A 57 4.12 -12.80 23.82
C LYS A 57 2.62 -12.66 24.10
N ARG A 58 2.19 -11.52 24.63
CA ARG A 58 0.77 -11.26 24.92
C ARG A 58 -0.08 -11.27 23.66
N PHE A 59 0.45 -10.70 22.59
CA PHE A 59 -0.18 -10.65 21.28
C PHE A 59 -0.45 -12.05 20.72
N VAL A 60 0.56 -12.91 20.66
CA VAL A 60 0.42 -14.29 20.17
C VAL A 60 -0.54 -15.09 21.05
N LEU A 61 -0.40 -15.00 22.38
CA LEU A 61 -1.27 -15.72 23.33
C LEU A 61 -2.74 -15.28 23.21
N ARG A 62 -2.99 -14.00 22.93
CA ARG A 62 -4.33 -13.45 22.76
C ARG A 62 -5.03 -14.01 21.52
N ASP A 63 -4.29 -14.08 20.39
CA ASP A 63 -4.90 -14.22 19.05
C ASP A 63 -4.66 -15.60 18.40
N ARG A 64 -3.82 -16.44 18.96
CA ARG A 64 -3.46 -17.75 18.35
C ARG A 64 -4.62 -18.73 18.14
N ASN A 65 -5.77 -18.50 18.77
CA ASN A 65 -6.95 -19.35 18.60
C ASN A 65 -7.91 -18.86 17.50
N HIS A 66 -7.64 -17.72 16.85
CA HIS A 66 -8.43 -17.27 15.71
C HIS A 66 -8.04 -18.03 14.45
N ALA A 67 -9.03 -18.64 13.80
CA ALA A 67 -8.83 -19.39 12.56
C ALA A 67 -8.38 -18.51 11.40
N SER A 68 -8.81 -17.24 11.39
CA SER A 68 -8.43 -16.24 10.39
C SER A 68 -6.94 -15.86 10.42
N VAL A 69 -6.29 -15.94 11.57
CA VAL A 69 -4.86 -15.64 11.69
C VAL A 69 -4.04 -16.72 11.01
N PHE A 70 -3.46 -16.43 9.85
CA PHE A 70 -2.66 -17.40 9.11
C PHE A 70 -1.15 -17.25 9.35
N GLY A 71 -0.71 -16.12 9.90
CA GLY A 71 0.69 -15.84 10.18
C GLY A 71 0.90 -14.64 11.10
N TRP A 72 2.12 -14.49 11.56
CA TRP A 72 2.55 -13.43 12.47
C TRP A 72 3.55 -12.51 11.81
N SER A 73 3.25 -11.22 11.74
CA SER A 73 4.20 -10.17 11.37
C SER A 73 4.72 -9.53 12.65
N ILE A 74 6.00 -9.72 12.93
CA ILE A 74 6.60 -9.42 14.25
C ILE A 74 7.11 -8.00 14.38
N SER A 75 7.26 -7.28 13.27
CA SER A 75 7.63 -5.85 13.22
C SER A 75 7.31 -5.26 11.86
N ASN A 76 7.31 -3.94 11.78
CA ASN A 76 7.14 -3.19 10.55
C ASN A 76 8.25 -2.13 10.42
N GLU A 77 8.97 -2.14 9.30
CA GLU A 77 9.93 -1.11 8.86
C GLU A 77 10.97 -0.63 9.89
N ASN A 78 11.29 -1.43 10.90
CA ASN A 78 12.29 -1.02 11.88
C ASN A 78 13.67 -0.87 11.24
N LYS A 79 14.07 -1.78 10.35
CA LYS A 79 15.37 -1.69 9.68
C LYS A 79 15.47 -0.48 8.74
N PRO A 80 14.51 -0.20 7.83
CA PRO A 80 14.50 1.04 7.07
C PRO A 80 14.54 2.29 7.93
N VAL A 81 13.82 2.33 9.03
CA VAL A 81 13.83 3.46 9.97
C VAL A 81 15.21 3.64 10.61
N ILE A 82 15.85 2.57 11.05
CA ILE A 82 17.23 2.60 11.57
C ILE A 82 18.18 3.20 10.55
N LEU A 83 18.10 2.77 9.29
CA LEU A 83 19.03 3.15 8.23
C LEU A 83 18.76 4.55 7.67
N HIS A 84 17.50 4.90 7.44
CA HIS A 84 17.12 6.07 6.64
C HIS A 84 16.52 7.21 7.44
N VAL A 85 15.90 6.94 8.59
CA VAL A 85 15.32 7.98 9.46
C VAL A 85 16.31 8.34 10.58
N TYR A 86 16.79 7.35 11.29
CA TYR A 86 17.74 7.60 12.39
C TYR A 86 19.17 7.76 11.91
N ASN A 87 19.50 7.21 10.74
CA ASN A 87 20.86 7.14 10.20
C ASN A 87 21.86 6.55 11.23
N ARG A 88 21.47 5.45 11.87
CA ARG A 88 22.20 4.80 12.95
C ARG A 88 22.40 3.29 12.66
N PRO A 89 23.21 2.94 11.62
CA PRO A 89 23.39 1.54 11.22
C PRO A 89 24.00 0.66 12.33
N GLU A 90 24.61 1.24 13.34
CA GLU A 90 25.13 0.52 14.50
C GLU A 90 24.03 -0.16 15.36
N LEU A 91 22.76 0.20 15.15
CA LEU A 91 21.62 -0.46 15.80
C LEU A 91 21.15 -1.74 15.09
N ILE A 92 21.62 -2.01 13.88
CA ILE A 92 21.24 -3.20 13.11
C ILE A 92 21.52 -4.51 13.85
N PRO A 93 22.68 -4.70 14.53
CA PRO A 93 22.90 -5.92 15.32
C PRO A 93 21.85 -6.12 16.42
N ALA A 94 21.37 -5.06 17.06
CA ALA A 94 20.32 -5.15 18.07
C ALA A 94 18.98 -5.58 17.44
N GLN A 95 18.65 -5.04 16.26
CA GLN A 95 17.47 -5.45 15.49
C GLN A 95 17.54 -6.92 15.08
N GLN A 96 18.68 -7.37 14.57
CA GLN A 96 18.88 -8.78 14.18
C GLN A 96 18.70 -9.72 15.37
N LYS A 97 19.30 -9.40 16.51
CA LYS A 97 19.10 -10.14 17.76
C LYS A 97 17.63 -10.15 18.18
N ALA A 98 16.95 -9.02 18.06
CA ALA A 98 15.52 -8.93 18.35
C ALA A 98 14.68 -9.87 17.46
N TRP A 99 14.95 -9.93 16.15
CA TRP A 99 14.27 -10.89 15.27
C TRP A 99 14.44 -12.34 15.70
N GLU A 100 15.63 -12.74 16.13
CA GLU A 100 15.87 -14.08 16.63
C GLU A 100 15.07 -14.36 17.91
N GLU A 101 15.10 -13.44 18.88
CA GLU A 101 14.37 -13.57 20.14
C GLU A 101 12.84 -13.55 19.90
N TRP A 102 12.35 -12.71 19.00
CA TRP A 102 10.93 -12.65 18.64
C TRP A 102 10.47 -13.91 17.90
N ARG A 103 11.29 -14.45 17.00
CA ARG A 103 11.06 -15.76 16.39
C ARG A 103 10.84 -16.83 17.43
N ASP A 104 11.71 -16.89 18.43
CA ASP A 104 11.68 -17.91 19.45
C ASP A 104 10.42 -17.77 20.34
N ILE A 105 10.00 -16.55 20.63
CA ILE A 105 8.74 -16.26 21.32
C ILE A 105 7.55 -16.77 20.49
N VAL A 106 7.47 -16.43 19.20
CA VAL A 106 6.38 -16.90 18.35
C VAL A 106 6.34 -18.43 18.33
N ARG A 107 7.48 -19.08 18.07
CA ARG A 107 7.56 -20.55 18.03
C ARG A 107 7.21 -21.23 19.34
N LEU A 108 7.50 -20.59 20.46
CA LEU A 108 7.14 -21.11 21.80
C LEU A 108 5.63 -21.11 22.03
N TYR A 109 4.94 -20.05 21.60
CA TYR A 109 3.52 -19.86 21.91
C TYR A 109 2.59 -20.25 20.77
N ASP A 110 3.08 -20.28 19.54
CA ASP A 110 2.38 -20.80 18.37
C ASP A 110 3.36 -21.41 17.34
N PRO A 111 3.71 -22.68 17.49
CA PRO A 111 4.61 -23.38 16.55
C PRO A 111 3.93 -23.72 15.21
N THR A 112 2.63 -23.46 15.05
CA THR A 112 1.84 -23.96 13.93
C THR A 112 1.77 -22.98 12.76
N ARG A 113 1.94 -21.68 13.00
CA ARG A 113 1.84 -20.64 12.00
C ARG A 113 3.19 -20.08 11.59
N PRO A 114 3.34 -19.68 10.31
CA PRO A 114 4.52 -18.96 9.87
C PRO A 114 4.63 -17.60 10.54
N TRP A 115 5.85 -17.11 10.62
CA TRP A 115 6.15 -15.78 11.07
C TRP A 115 6.99 -15.06 10.00
N ILE A 116 6.83 -13.76 9.92
CA ILE A 116 7.60 -12.88 9.06
C ILE A 116 7.96 -11.60 9.81
N SER A 117 8.82 -10.78 9.22
CA SER A 117 8.92 -9.37 9.56
C SER A 117 8.54 -8.54 8.34
N SER A 118 7.73 -7.52 8.51
CA SER A 118 7.42 -6.53 7.49
C SER A 118 8.45 -5.39 7.50
N ASP A 119 9.72 -5.73 7.74
CA ASP A 119 10.82 -4.75 7.76
C ASP A 119 11.30 -4.33 6.37
N GLY A 120 10.87 -5.03 5.33
CA GLY A 120 11.15 -4.68 3.93
C GLY A 120 12.54 -5.05 3.45
N GLU A 121 12.64 -5.28 2.14
CA GLU A 121 13.84 -5.23 1.30
C GLU A 121 14.78 -6.44 1.30
N ASP A 122 14.98 -7.18 2.40
CA ASP A 122 15.85 -8.36 2.42
C ASP A 122 15.39 -9.43 3.42
N ASP A 123 16.26 -10.41 3.68
CA ASP A 123 16.00 -11.51 4.60
C ASP A 123 16.72 -11.38 5.95
N GLY A 124 17.20 -10.19 6.29
CA GLY A 124 17.87 -9.95 7.57
C GLY A 124 19.13 -10.79 7.78
N ASN A 125 19.97 -10.95 6.76
CA ASN A 125 21.13 -11.85 6.77
C ASN A 125 20.77 -13.32 7.09
N GLY A 126 19.69 -13.80 6.51
CA GLY A 126 19.26 -15.19 6.66
C GLY A 126 18.35 -15.47 7.86
N ILE A 127 18.10 -14.50 8.72
CA ILE A 127 17.26 -14.68 9.93
C ILE A 127 15.79 -14.81 9.54
N LEU A 128 15.31 -13.97 8.62
CA LEU A 128 13.90 -13.92 8.21
C LEU A 128 13.57 -15.08 7.25
N PRO A 129 12.47 -15.79 7.46
CA PRO A 129 12.09 -16.95 6.64
C PRO A 129 11.52 -16.57 5.28
N VAL A 130 11.06 -15.33 5.14
CA VAL A 130 10.43 -14.79 3.93
C VAL A 130 11.05 -13.44 3.62
N THR A 131 11.34 -13.19 2.36
CA THR A 131 11.75 -11.86 1.91
C THR A 131 10.51 -11.00 1.69
N VAL A 132 10.39 -9.92 2.45
CA VAL A 132 9.26 -8.99 2.38
C VAL A 132 9.73 -7.68 1.78
N GLY A 133 9.19 -7.33 0.61
CA GLY A 133 9.45 -6.04 -0.02
C GLY A 133 8.39 -5.00 0.33
N HIS A 134 8.78 -3.74 0.31
CA HIS A 134 7.88 -2.59 0.35
C HIS A 134 8.16 -1.70 -0.86
N TYR A 135 7.10 -1.26 -1.55
CA TYR A 135 7.13 -0.25 -2.63
C TYR A 135 8.09 -0.51 -3.81
N GLY A 136 8.52 -1.73 -4.03
CA GLY A 136 9.51 -2.04 -5.05
C GLY A 136 8.95 -2.10 -6.47
N ASP A 137 9.79 -1.74 -7.42
CA ASP A 137 9.57 -1.95 -8.85
C ASP A 137 9.92 -3.39 -9.29
N THR A 138 9.83 -3.66 -10.59
CA THR A 138 10.16 -4.97 -11.16
C THR A 138 11.62 -5.39 -10.89
N ASN A 139 12.55 -4.48 -10.82
CA ASN A 139 13.95 -4.81 -10.54
C ASN A 139 14.15 -5.18 -9.06
N SER A 140 13.51 -4.44 -8.17
CA SER A 140 13.44 -4.80 -6.75
C SER A 140 12.88 -6.20 -6.54
N MET A 141 11.77 -6.54 -7.23
CA MET A 141 11.19 -7.89 -7.17
C MET A 141 12.17 -8.97 -7.63
N LYS A 142 12.92 -8.75 -8.70
CA LYS A 142 13.95 -9.68 -9.16
C LYS A 142 15.06 -9.89 -8.13
N ASN A 143 15.46 -8.82 -7.45
CA ASN A 143 16.45 -8.91 -6.36
C ASN A 143 15.91 -9.74 -5.20
N TRP A 144 14.66 -9.51 -4.77
CA TRP A 144 14.05 -10.31 -3.70
C TRP A 144 13.91 -11.78 -4.07
N ILE A 145 13.54 -12.08 -5.31
CA ILE A 145 13.46 -13.45 -5.83
C ILE A 145 14.84 -14.12 -5.81
N SER A 146 15.93 -13.37 -6.12
CA SER A 146 17.28 -13.91 -6.18
C SER A 146 17.83 -14.38 -4.83
N ILE A 147 17.23 -13.96 -3.72
CA ILE A 147 17.55 -14.44 -2.36
C ILE A 147 17.17 -15.92 -2.19
N GLY A 148 16.28 -16.46 -3.02
CA GLY A 148 15.95 -17.88 -3.05
C GLY A 148 15.03 -18.34 -1.91
N LYS A 149 14.35 -17.40 -1.22
CA LYS A 149 13.32 -17.66 -0.21
C LYS A 149 11.92 -17.37 -0.76
N PRO A 150 10.85 -17.84 -0.11
CA PRO A 150 9.52 -17.28 -0.36
C PRO A 150 9.57 -15.77 -0.23
N TRP A 151 8.89 -15.06 -1.11
CA TRP A 151 8.88 -13.62 -1.12
C TRP A 151 7.46 -13.06 -1.25
N GLY A 152 7.25 -11.86 -0.82
CA GLY A 152 5.98 -11.18 -0.90
C GLY A 152 6.13 -9.68 -0.71
N ILE A 153 5.02 -8.97 -0.86
CA ILE A 153 4.95 -7.53 -0.72
C ILE A 153 4.11 -7.18 0.51
N GLY A 154 4.76 -6.58 1.50
CA GLY A 154 4.12 -6.13 2.73
C GLY A 154 3.38 -4.81 2.56
N GLU A 155 3.91 -3.91 1.72
CA GLU A 155 3.27 -2.65 1.34
C GLU A 155 3.52 -2.39 -0.13
N HIS A 156 2.47 -1.98 -0.82
CA HIS A 156 2.48 -1.80 -2.25
C HIS A 156 1.77 -0.51 -2.64
N SER A 157 2.01 -0.05 -3.86
CA SER A 157 1.65 1.22 -4.45
C SER A 157 2.66 2.33 -4.13
N MET A 158 2.42 3.55 -4.60
CA MET A 158 3.30 4.67 -4.28
C MET A 158 3.25 4.98 -2.80
N ALA A 159 4.41 4.96 -2.16
CA ALA A 159 4.55 5.32 -0.77
C ALA A 159 3.99 6.72 -0.52
N TYR A 160 2.99 6.83 0.31
CA TYR A 160 2.38 8.03 0.84
C TYR A 160 1.79 9.01 -0.17
N TYR A 161 2.40 9.21 -1.34
CA TYR A 161 2.21 10.40 -2.13
C TYR A 161 2.03 10.09 -3.60
N GLY A 162 0.82 10.20 -4.06
CA GLY A 162 0.58 10.33 -5.48
C GLY A 162 0.84 11.76 -5.92
N THR A 163 2.09 12.25 -5.86
CA THR A 163 2.35 13.60 -6.37
C THR A 163 2.14 13.63 -7.87
N PRO A 164 1.71 14.77 -8.43
CA PRO A 164 1.52 14.88 -9.88
C PRO A 164 2.75 14.45 -10.67
N GLU A 165 3.95 14.81 -10.22
CA GLU A 165 5.23 14.47 -10.86
C GLU A 165 5.47 12.97 -10.88
N GLN A 166 5.17 12.28 -9.78
CA GLN A 166 5.36 10.84 -9.68
C GLN A 166 4.33 10.08 -10.51
N VAL A 167 3.09 10.54 -10.47
CA VAL A 167 1.96 9.84 -11.09
C VAL A 167 1.87 10.08 -12.58
N SER A 168 2.32 11.24 -13.07
CA SER A 168 2.25 11.61 -14.50
C SER A 168 2.98 10.63 -15.42
N LYS A 169 3.94 9.88 -14.91
CA LYS A 169 4.58 8.79 -15.68
C LYS A 169 3.62 7.66 -16.06
N TYR A 170 2.47 7.55 -15.38
CA TYR A 170 1.45 6.53 -15.65
C TYR A 170 0.26 7.04 -16.43
N ASN A 171 -0.11 8.33 -16.29
CA ASN A 171 -1.29 8.89 -16.94
C ASN A 171 -1.10 10.32 -17.50
N GLY A 172 0.15 10.79 -17.60
CA GLY A 172 0.48 12.06 -18.24
C GLY A 172 -0.08 13.29 -17.52
N GLU A 173 -0.54 14.27 -18.29
CA GLU A 173 -1.04 15.55 -17.78
C GLU A 173 -2.25 15.42 -16.86
N ARG A 174 -3.03 14.35 -16.97
CA ARG A 174 -4.18 14.11 -16.09
C ARG A 174 -3.81 14.09 -14.60
N ALA A 175 -2.58 13.72 -14.28
CA ALA A 175 -2.08 13.77 -12.90
C ALA A 175 -2.09 15.19 -12.32
N TYR A 176 -2.04 16.20 -13.16
CA TYR A 176 -2.02 17.62 -12.76
C TYR A 176 -3.40 18.27 -12.79
N GLU A 177 -4.38 17.65 -13.42
CA GLU A 177 -5.70 18.24 -13.62
C GLU A 177 -6.58 18.19 -12.39
N SER A 178 -6.51 17.08 -11.64
CA SER A 178 -7.40 16.86 -10.51
C SER A 178 -6.89 15.77 -9.54
N GLN A 179 -7.51 15.71 -8.38
CA GLN A 179 -7.33 14.60 -7.45
C GLN A 179 -7.69 13.25 -8.10
N GLU A 180 -8.77 13.22 -8.85
CA GLU A 180 -9.22 12.02 -9.55
C GLU A 180 -8.17 11.56 -10.59
N GLY A 181 -7.62 12.48 -11.38
CA GLY A 181 -6.54 12.16 -12.32
C GLY A 181 -5.31 11.56 -11.63
N ARG A 182 -4.95 12.06 -10.45
CA ARG A 182 -3.88 11.45 -9.64
C ARG A 182 -4.25 10.04 -9.17
N MET A 183 -5.47 9.84 -8.69
CA MET A 183 -5.95 8.53 -8.26
C MET A 183 -6.01 7.52 -9.41
N GLU A 184 -6.33 7.96 -10.63
CA GLU A 184 -6.27 7.11 -11.83
C GLU A 184 -4.83 6.65 -12.13
N GLY A 185 -3.85 7.53 -12.02
CA GLY A 185 -2.44 7.18 -12.23
C GLY A 185 -1.93 6.20 -11.17
N LEU A 186 -2.27 6.42 -9.90
CA LEU A 186 -1.97 5.47 -8.82
C LEU A 186 -2.62 4.11 -9.04
N ALA A 187 -3.86 4.10 -9.54
CA ALA A 187 -4.56 2.88 -9.88
C ALA A 187 -3.87 2.11 -11.00
N ASN A 188 -3.39 2.80 -12.02
CA ASN A 188 -2.63 2.20 -13.13
C ASN A 188 -1.31 1.58 -12.66
N GLU A 189 -0.57 2.28 -11.81
CA GLU A 189 0.63 1.73 -11.18
C GLU A 189 0.30 0.47 -10.39
N CYS A 190 -0.65 0.58 -9.48
CA CYS A 190 -1.05 -0.50 -8.58
C CYS A 190 -1.45 -1.77 -9.36
N TYR A 191 -2.28 -1.59 -10.38
CA TYR A 191 -2.67 -2.70 -11.25
C TYR A 191 -1.48 -3.40 -11.89
N ASN A 192 -0.57 -2.63 -12.51
CA ASN A 192 0.58 -3.18 -13.21
C ASN A 192 1.52 -3.94 -12.26
N LEU A 193 1.76 -3.38 -11.09
CA LEU A 193 2.65 -4.00 -10.10
C LEU A 193 2.07 -5.28 -9.52
N ILE A 194 0.79 -5.31 -9.15
CA ILE A 194 0.14 -6.53 -8.64
C ILE A 194 0.09 -7.61 -9.71
N ALA A 195 -0.28 -7.26 -10.93
CA ALA A 195 -0.26 -8.22 -12.04
C ALA A 195 1.13 -8.82 -12.24
N ASN A 196 2.17 -8.00 -12.12
CA ASN A 196 3.55 -8.44 -12.22
C ASN A 196 3.98 -9.31 -11.03
N GLN A 197 3.62 -8.94 -9.81
CA GLN A 197 3.88 -9.74 -8.61
C GLN A 197 3.28 -11.14 -8.74
N ARG A 198 2.05 -11.24 -9.21
CA ARG A 198 1.39 -12.53 -9.46
C ARG A 198 2.12 -13.37 -10.51
N ARG A 199 2.53 -12.77 -11.63
CA ARG A 199 3.31 -13.47 -12.67
C ARG A 199 4.66 -13.96 -12.16
N LEU A 200 5.26 -13.22 -11.25
CA LEU A 200 6.56 -13.56 -10.65
C LEU A 200 6.43 -14.50 -9.44
N GLY A 201 5.23 -14.90 -9.06
CA GLY A 201 4.99 -15.91 -8.03
C GLY A 201 5.14 -15.39 -6.60
N ALA A 202 4.76 -14.15 -6.33
CA ALA A 202 4.69 -13.64 -4.97
C ALA A 202 3.77 -14.49 -4.09
N SER A 203 4.22 -14.85 -2.90
CA SER A 203 3.46 -15.66 -1.94
C SER A 203 2.28 -14.90 -1.35
N TYR A 204 2.42 -13.57 -1.23
CA TYR A 204 1.36 -12.64 -0.85
C TYR A 204 1.66 -11.25 -1.38
N SER A 205 0.61 -10.44 -1.50
CA SER A 205 0.70 -9.06 -1.95
C SER A 205 -0.34 -8.25 -1.20
N THR A 206 0.10 -7.26 -0.48
CA THR A 206 -0.76 -6.33 0.26
C THR A 206 -0.59 -4.92 -0.26
N VAL A 207 -1.69 -4.19 -0.36
CA VAL A 207 -1.72 -2.81 -0.84
C VAL A 207 -1.85 -1.86 0.34
N PHE A 208 -1.04 -0.88 0.39
CA PHE A 208 -1.14 0.22 1.33
C PHE A 208 -1.77 1.43 0.61
N ASN A 209 -3.07 1.72 0.85
CA ASN A 209 -3.91 0.99 1.77
C ASN A 209 -5.39 0.95 1.33
N MET A 210 -6.24 0.29 2.11
CA MET A 210 -7.66 0.18 1.80
C MET A 210 -8.40 1.50 1.98
N ALA A 211 -8.13 2.21 3.08
CA ALA A 211 -8.69 3.52 3.38
C ALA A 211 -7.62 4.39 4.04
N TRP A 212 -7.52 5.62 3.60
CA TRP A 212 -6.52 6.54 4.13
C TRP A 212 -6.77 6.89 5.61
N TYR A 213 -5.73 7.33 6.28
CA TYR A 213 -5.87 7.91 7.62
C TYR A 213 -6.90 9.01 7.59
N ALA A 214 -7.69 9.17 8.64
CA ALA A 214 -8.72 10.21 8.75
C ALA A 214 -8.09 11.60 8.87
N LEU A 215 -7.43 12.05 7.81
CA LEU A 215 -6.76 13.33 7.76
C LEU A 215 -7.74 14.42 7.32
N LYS A 216 -7.56 15.61 7.87
CA LYS A 216 -8.34 16.77 7.48
C LYS A 216 -8.08 17.09 6.00
N PRO A 217 -9.12 17.24 5.17
CA PRO A 217 -8.95 17.72 3.79
C PRO A 217 -8.25 19.08 3.78
N LEU A 218 -7.33 19.25 2.86
CA LEU A 218 -6.65 20.52 2.65
C LEU A 218 -7.12 21.14 1.33
N PRO A 219 -7.14 22.47 1.23
CA PRO A 219 -7.53 23.14 0.01
C PRO A 219 -6.52 22.90 -1.12
N LEU A 220 -6.94 23.18 -2.34
CA LEU A 220 -6.08 23.10 -3.51
C LEU A 220 -4.96 24.13 -3.42
N GLY A 221 -3.74 23.69 -3.73
CA GLY A 221 -2.56 24.52 -3.84
C GLY A 221 -2.16 24.80 -5.29
N LYS A 222 -1.12 25.57 -5.44
CA LYS A 222 -0.48 25.84 -6.74
C LYS A 222 0.48 24.71 -7.09
N LYS A 223 0.49 24.30 -8.36
CA LYS A 223 1.47 23.34 -8.86
C LYS A 223 2.89 23.89 -8.72
N ASP A 224 3.75 23.16 -8.06
CA ASP A 224 5.19 23.39 -8.01
C ASP A 224 5.92 22.04 -8.09
N CYS A 225 6.69 21.87 -9.16
CA CYS A 225 7.51 20.69 -9.40
C CYS A 225 9.00 20.96 -9.19
N SER A 226 9.37 22.14 -8.72
CA SER A 226 10.76 22.58 -8.65
C SER A 226 11.48 22.11 -7.38
N THR A 227 10.73 21.80 -6.32
CA THR A 227 11.26 21.47 -5.01
C THR A 227 10.61 20.22 -4.43
N ALA A 228 11.32 19.56 -3.53
CA ALA A 228 10.75 18.48 -2.77
C ALA A 228 9.61 18.98 -1.87
N PRO A 229 8.55 18.19 -1.67
CA PRO A 229 7.48 18.56 -0.77
C PRO A 229 8.00 18.65 0.68
N SER A 230 7.43 19.55 1.46
CA SER A 230 7.60 19.60 2.90
C SER A 230 6.56 18.70 3.59
N VAL A 231 6.93 18.19 4.75
CA VAL A 231 6.04 17.32 5.56
C VAL A 231 5.87 17.95 6.93
N ASN A 232 4.62 18.03 7.38
CA ASN A 232 4.28 18.43 8.74
C ASN A 232 3.07 17.63 9.25
N GLU A 233 2.56 17.92 10.45
CA GLU A 233 1.40 17.26 11.05
C GLU A 233 0.11 17.35 10.24
N ASP A 234 -0.03 18.37 9.39
CA ASP A 234 -1.18 18.57 8.52
C ASP A 234 -1.05 17.81 7.19
N GLY A 235 0.11 17.33 6.83
CA GLY A 235 0.37 16.58 5.61
C GLY A 235 1.63 16.99 4.87
N ILE A 236 1.62 16.79 3.56
CA ILE A 236 2.74 17.09 2.68
C ILE A 236 2.37 18.25 1.77
N PHE A 237 3.27 19.20 1.66
CA PHE A 237 3.06 20.45 0.94
C PHE A 237 4.20 20.69 -0.02
N PHE A 238 3.87 21.20 -1.18
CA PHE A 238 4.86 21.79 -2.08
C PHE A 238 5.20 23.23 -1.61
N SER A 239 6.43 23.67 -1.88
CA SER A 239 6.93 24.95 -1.39
C SER A 239 6.11 26.16 -1.84
N GLU A 240 5.47 26.09 -2.99
CA GLU A 240 4.61 27.16 -3.51
C GLU A 240 3.12 26.94 -3.20
N TYR A 241 2.80 26.03 -2.31
CA TYR A 241 1.41 25.83 -1.91
C TYR A 241 0.79 27.13 -1.40
N ARG A 242 -0.41 27.43 -1.89
CA ARG A 242 -1.23 28.56 -1.44
C ARG A 242 -2.69 28.14 -1.41
N GLU A 243 -3.35 28.44 -0.31
CA GLU A 243 -4.76 28.15 -0.14
C GLU A 243 -5.62 28.79 -1.23
N GLY A 244 -6.57 28.04 -1.78
CA GLY A 244 -7.53 28.51 -2.78
C GLY A 244 -6.96 28.67 -4.20
N ILE A 245 -5.69 28.35 -4.44
CA ILE A 245 -5.11 28.38 -5.78
C ILE A 245 -5.25 26.98 -6.40
N PRO A 246 -5.91 26.84 -7.56
CA PRO A 246 -5.97 25.57 -8.27
C PRO A 246 -4.58 25.07 -8.67
N GLY A 247 -4.40 23.76 -8.68
CA GLY A 247 -3.15 23.12 -9.08
C GLY A 247 -2.72 22.04 -8.10
N VAL A 248 -1.49 22.11 -7.64
CA VAL A 248 -0.95 21.12 -6.70
C VAL A 248 -1.72 21.16 -5.40
N GLN A 249 -2.20 20.02 -4.98
CA GLN A 249 -2.80 19.84 -3.67
C GLN A 249 -1.75 19.51 -2.64
N PRO A 250 -1.97 19.89 -1.37
CA PRO A 250 -1.30 19.25 -0.26
C PRO A 250 -1.52 17.74 -0.33
N GLU A 251 -0.51 16.98 -0.05
CA GLU A 251 -0.54 15.57 -0.39
C GLU A 251 -1.37 14.73 0.56
N ARG A 252 -2.63 14.69 0.29
CA ARG A 252 -3.58 13.78 0.93
C ARG A 252 -4.25 12.84 -0.05
N VAL A 253 -3.78 12.85 -1.28
CA VAL A 253 -4.13 11.88 -2.29
C VAL A 253 -3.16 10.72 -2.13
N GLY A 254 -3.49 9.83 -1.23
CA GLY A 254 -2.71 8.64 -0.98
C GLY A 254 -3.14 7.46 -1.84
N PRO A 255 -2.36 6.36 -1.80
CA PRO A 255 -2.64 5.14 -2.53
C PRO A 255 -3.76 4.32 -1.88
N TYR A 256 -4.90 4.91 -1.65
CA TYR A 256 -6.04 4.22 -1.03
C TYR A 256 -7.13 3.87 -2.04
N SER A 257 -7.81 2.77 -1.77
CA SER A 257 -8.84 2.23 -2.66
C SER A 257 -10.25 2.74 -2.35
N THR A 258 -10.49 3.16 -1.12
CA THR A 258 -11.81 3.63 -0.65
C THR A 258 -11.69 4.82 0.29
N THR A 259 -12.76 5.60 0.39
CA THR A 259 -13.01 6.52 1.50
C THR A 259 -14.19 5.97 2.30
N PHE A 260 -14.02 5.80 3.60
CA PHE A 260 -15.09 5.37 4.47
C PHE A 260 -15.97 6.55 4.88
N ASN A 261 -17.27 6.33 4.82
CA ASN A 261 -18.24 7.23 5.41
C ASN A 261 -18.52 6.77 6.84
N PRO A 262 -18.44 7.67 7.82
CA PRO A 262 -18.53 7.28 9.24
C PRO A 262 -19.94 6.87 9.69
N GLY A 263 -20.93 6.79 8.77
CA GLY A 263 -22.28 6.34 9.08
C GLY A 263 -23.18 7.39 9.77
N TYR A 264 -22.77 8.65 9.81
CA TYR A 264 -23.59 9.74 10.36
C TYR A 264 -24.72 10.16 9.41
N ASP A 265 -24.55 9.96 8.13
CA ASP A 265 -25.55 10.23 7.10
C ASP A 265 -26.00 8.91 6.47
N PRO A 266 -27.23 8.45 6.76
CA PRO A 266 -27.73 7.19 6.24
C PRO A 266 -28.02 7.23 4.73
N THR A 267 -27.95 8.40 4.09
CA THR A 267 -28.12 8.55 2.63
C THR A 267 -26.84 8.28 1.86
N LEU A 268 -25.70 8.30 2.54
CA LEU A 268 -24.41 8.00 1.95
C LEU A 268 -24.08 6.50 2.03
N PRO A 269 -23.40 5.93 1.04
CA PRO A 269 -22.89 4.57 1.14
C PRO A 269 -21.85 4.47 2.27
N LEU A 270 -21.66 3.28 2.82
CA LEU A 270 -20.66 3.04 3.89
C LEU A 270 -19.24 3.39 3.44
N TYR A 271 -18.96 3.29 2.16
CA TYR A 271 -17.69 3.70 1.57
C TYR A 271 -17.88 4.19 0.13
N GLN A 272 -16.96 5.00 -0.31
CA GLN A 272 -16.81 5.43 -1.70
C GLN A 272 -15.60 4.75 -2.32
N GLU A 273 -15.78 4.20 -3.52
CA GLU A 273 -14.70 3.58 -4.28
C GLU A 273 -13.91 4.65 -5.06
N TRP A 274 -12.59 4.49 -5.08
CA TRP A 274 -11.69 5.23 -5.93
C TRP A 274 -11.20 4.36 -7.11
N PRO A 275 -10.57 4.92 -8.15
CA PRO A 275 -10.07 4.14 -9.29
C PRO A 275 -9.20 2.94 -8.88
N MET A 276 -8.42 3.04 -7.81
CA MET A 276 -7.62 1.94 -7.29
C MET A 276 -8.46 0.74 -6.83
N TYR A 277 -9.69 0.94 -6.39
CA TYR A 277 -10.58 -0.17 -6.02
C TYR A 277 -10.85 -1.09 -7.22
N SER A 278 -11.19 -0.51 -8.37
CA SER A 278 -11.44 -1.26 -9.60
C SER A 278 -10.17 -1.91 -10.16
N ALA A 279 -9.05 -1.21 -10.07
CA ALA A 279 -7.74 -1.72 -10.45
C ALA A 279 -7.34 -2.95 -9.64
N LEU A 280 -7.47 -2.89 -8.31
CA LEU A 280 -7.24 -4.02 -7.40
C LEU A 280 -8.17 -5.19 -7.69
N ARG A 281 -9.45 -4.91 -7.89
CA ARG A 281 -10.45 -5.94 -8.22
C ARG A 281 -10.08 -6.69 -9.49
N ALA A 282 -9.60 -5.98 -10.51
CA ALA A 282 -9.17 -6.58 -11.76
C ALA A 282 -7.82 -7.32 -11.60
N ALA A 283 -6.85 -6.71 -10.94
CA ALA A 283 -5.53 -7.32 -10.74
C ALA A 283 -5.60 -8.62 -9.91
N ASN A 284 -6.53 -8.73 -8.99
CA ASN A 284 -6.77 -9.91 -8.16
C ASN A 284 -7.78 -10.91 -8.75
N ALA A 285 -8.38 -10.60 -9.90
CA ALA A 285 -9.31 -11.51 -10.54
C ALA A 285 -8.60 -12.81 -11.00
N PRO A 286 -9.31 -13.94 -11.06
CA PRO A 286 -8.78 -15.17 -11.67
C PRO A 286 -8.38 -14.94 -13.14
N GLY A 287 -7.33 -15.61 -13.58
CA GLY A 287 -6.82 -15.51 -14.95
C GLY A 287 -5.91 -14.32 -15.20
N GLU A 288 -5.69 -13.98 -16.47
CA GLU A 288 -4.90 -12.82 -16.85
C GLU A 288 -5.69 -11.53 -16.58
N PRO A 289 -5.15 -10.64 -15.75
CA PRO A 289 -5.86 -9.42 -15.42
C PRO A 289 -5.94 -8.48 -16.63
N THR A 290 -7.09 -7.84 -16.78
CA THR A 290 -7.33 -6.79 -17.78
C THR A 290 -7.99 -5.60 -17.10
N TRP A 291 -7.36 -4.46 -17.16
CA TRP A 291 -7.89 -3.22 -16.61
C TRP A 291 -7.26 -2.02 -17.31
N SER A 292 -8.03 -0.96 -17.44
CA SER A 292 -7.53 0.32 -17.92
C SER A 292 -8.24 1.44 -17.16
N PRO A 293 -7.54 2.48 -16.76
CA PRO A 293 -8.14 3.68 -16.16
C PRO A 293 -8.93 4.50 -17.18
N TYR A 294 -8.74 4.20 -18.45
CA TYR A 294 -9.41 4.94 -19.53
C TYR A 294 -10.77 4.34 -19.85
N ALA A 295 -11.71 5.19 -20.20
CA ALA A 295 -12.99 4.74 -20.74
C ALA A 295 -12.71 3.89 -21.98
N VAL A 296 -13.13 2.62 -21.92
CA VAL A 296 -13.01 1.70 -23.04
C VAL A 296 -14.34 1.74 -23.77
N ILE A 297 -14.36 2.24 -24.98
CA ILE A 297 -15.54 2.33 -25.83
C ILE A 297 -15.30 1.58 -27.12
N ASP A 298 -16.36 1.07 -27.71
CA ASP A 298 -16.26 0.50 -29.06
C ASP A 298 -16.13 1.63 -30.10
N LYS A 299 -15.78 1.24 -31.33
CA LYS A 299 -15.58 2.21 -32.41
C LYS A 299 -16.83 3.03 -32.69
N THR A 300 -18.01 2.44 -32.57
CA THR A 300 -19.29 3.13 -32.83
C THR A 300 -19.55 4.19 -31.77
N GLN A 301 -19.33 3.84 -30.50
CA GLN A 301 -19.42 4.79 -29.38
C GLN A 301 -18.40 5.91 -29.52
N TYR A 302 -17.17 5.59 -29.93
CA TYR A 302 -16.14 6.60 -30.18
C TYR A 302 -16.58 7.60 -31.24
N GLU A 303 -17.01 7.12 -32.43
CA GLU A 303 -17.43 8.01 -33.53
C GLU A 303 -18.65 8.86 -33.14
N ALA A 304 -19.58 8.30 -32.35
CA ALA A 304 -20.72 9.05 -31.85
C ALA A 304 -20.30 10.17 -30.89
N ILE A 305 -19.42 9.90 -29.94
CA ILE A 305 -18.92 10.87 -28.98
C ILE A 305 -18.07 11.94 -29.66
N LYS A 306 -17.23 11.54 -30.61
CA LYS A 306 -16.42 12.44 -31.43
C LYS A 306 -17.31 13.38 -32.29
N SER A 307 -18.32 12.82 -32.93
CA SER A 307 -19.28 13.60 -33.74
C SER A 307 -20.09 14.60 -32.90
N ALA A 308 -20.29 14.30 -31.62
CA ALA A 308 -20.91 15.20 -30.65
C ALA A 308 -19.97 16.29 -30.11
N GLY A 309 -18.70 16.32 -30.53
CA GLY A 309 -17.69 17.28 -30.05
C GLY A 309 -17.24 17.06 -28.60
N MET A 310 -17.48 15.88 -28.04
CA MET A 310 -17.20 15.58 -26.61
C MET A 310 -15.79 15.07 -26.36
N ILE A 311 -14.98 14.79 -27.38
CA ILE A 311 -13.64 14.20 -27.25
C ILE A 311 -12.54 14.97 -28.01
N GLU A 312 -12.74 16.23 -28.28
CA GLU A 312 -11.73 17.05 -28.98
C GLU A 312 -10.35 17.09 -28.29
N ASN A 313 -10.33 16.86 -26.98
CA ASN A 313 -9.13 16.99 -26.16
C ASN A 313 -8.49 15.64 -25.78
N TYR A 314 -9.03 14.51 -26.19
CA TYR A 314 -8.44 13.21 -25.86
C TYR A 314 -7.30 12.85 -26.82
N LYS A 315 -6.13 12.59 -26.27
CA LYS A 315 -4.92 12.23 -27.04
C LYS A 315 -4.87 10.75 -27.45
N GLU A 316 -5.54 9.88 -26.71
CA GLU A 316 -5.62 8.46 -27.02
C GLU A 316 -7.01 7.90 -26.70
N VAL A 317 -7.51 7.02 -27.54
CA VAL A 317 -8.73 6.26 -27.30
C VAL A 317 -8.45 4.77 -27.52
N VAL A 318 -8.88 3.94 -26.62
CA VAL A 318 -8.74 2.48 -26.70
C VAL A 318 -10.09 1.87 -26.97
N PHE A 319 -10.21 1.06 -28.03
CA PHE A 319 -11.45 0.40 -28.40
C PHE A 319 -11.59 -0.98 -27.76
N ILE A 320 -12.77 -1.27 -27.16
CA ILE A 320 -13.17 -2.60 -26.77
C ILE A 320 -13.62 -3.35 -28.02
N GLY A 321 -13.21 -4.60 -28.17
CA GLY A 321 -13.65 -5.45 -29.27
C GLY A 321 -12.73 -5.44 -30.49
N ASN A 322 -11.79 -4.51 -30.53
CA ASN A 322 -10.63 -4.61 -31.41
C ASN A 322 -9.37 -4.34 -30.56
N PRO A 323 -8.86 -5.34 -29.85
CA PRO A 323 -7.86 -5.18 -28.81
C PRO A 323 -6.50 -4.65 -29.29
N THR A 324 -6.35 -4.36 -30.57
CA THR A 324 -5.08 -3.92 -31.15
C THR A 324 -5.05 -2.46 -31.55
N GLY A 325 -6.13 -1.70 -31.32
CA GLY A 325 -6.23 -0.33 -31.83
C GLY A 325 -6.11 0.74 -30.73
N LYS A 326 -4.93 1.28 -30.54
CA LYS A 326 -4.79 2.64 -30.01
C LYS A 326 -5.00 3.61 -31.15
N ILE A 327 -5.97 4.51 -31.02
CA ILE A 327 -6.06 5.67 -31.94
C ILE A 327 -5.31 6.82 -31.28
N LYS A 328 -4.23 7.21 -31.93
CA LYS A 328 -3.60 8.50 -31.64
C LYS A 328 -4.37 9.58 -32.43
N GLN A 329 -4.83 10.60 -31.76
CA GLN A 329 -5.25 11.83 -32.38
C GLN A 329 -4.04 12.68 -32.74
#